data_4c21185e79f3ce2773691ec623c59f79
#
_entry.id   4c21185e79f3ce2773691ec623c59f79
#
_cell.length_a   1.000
_cell.length_b   1.000
_cell.length_c   1.000
_cell.angle_alpha   90.00
_cell.angle_beta   90.00
_cell.angle_gamma   90.00
#
_symmetry.space_group_name_H-M   'P 1'
#
loop_
_entity.id
_entity.type
_entity.pdbx_description
1 polymer ?
#
loop_
_entity_poly.entity_id
_entity_poly.type
_entity_poly.pdbx_seq_one_letter_code
_entity_poly.pdbx_strand_id
1 'polypeptide(L)'
;MSAWRYAGGPSMSDLPLFPLHTVLFPGMMLPLHVFEERYKRMIGACLDDDRRFGVVLIRSGEEVGGSAEPHDVGTIARITGVGRLEEGRMNLLTVGEERFRIVRLSQQEPYLVGEVERISDVHEHFFELEEPAERVAALFAEYYRLTTLMRGGWQRAINLPRDPDRLAYLVAAQLQAPAAVKQSLLEMTSLRKRLEREVDLLGVAIPTLTELLQSARRQRHTGFGVLN
;
A
#
# COMPACT_ATOMS: atom_id res chain seq x y z
N MET A 1 25.20 -4.29 14.49
CA MET A 1 24.45 -4.69 15.72
C MET A 1 23.13 -3.92 15.71
N SER A 2 22.11 -4.56 15.19
CA SER A 2 20.77 -3.97 14.99
C SER A 2 20.14 -3.59 16.33
N ALA A 3 19.80 -2.31 16.51
CA ALA A 3 19.27 -1.73 17.75
C ALA A 3 17.72 -1.69 17.77
N TRP A 4 17.07 -2.74 17.27
CA TRP A 4 15.64 -2.91 17.53
C TRP A 4 15.43 -3.62 18.85
N ARG A 5 15.72 -2.93 19.98
CA ARG A 5 15.37 -3.43 21.31
C ARG A 5 13.94 -3.09 21.62
N TYR A 6 13.14 -4.09 21.94
CA TYR A 6 11.85 -3.98 22.63
C TYR A 6 12.05 -3.23 23.97
N ALA A 7 11.77 -1.97 23.99
CA ALA A 7 11.61 -1.19 25.21
C ALA A 7 10.58 -0.11 24.91
N GLY A 8 9.51 -0.06 25.70
CA GLY A 8 8.34 0.78 25.53
C GLY A 8 8.62 2.28 25.59
N GLY A 9 8.88 2.84 24.43
CA GLY A 9 9.00 4.27 24.15
C GLY A 9 9.13 4.43 22.63
N PRO A 10 8.86 5.62 22.05
CA PRO A 10 9.09 5.86 20.62
C PRO A 10 10.59 5.72 20.35
N SER A 11 11.02 4.55 19.88
CA SER A 11 12.41 4.36 19.45
C SER A 11 12.57 5.04 18.11
N MET A 12 13.22 6.19 18.08
CA MET A 12 13.65 6.87 16.88
C MET A 12 14.81 6.07 16.28
N SER A 13 14.73 5.78 15.00
CA SER A 13 15.78 5.08 14.28
C SER A 13 15.96 5.69 12.88
N ASP A 14 17.20 5.70 12.41
CA ASP A 14 17.50 6.04 11.04
C ASP A 14 17.01 4.91 10.12
N LEU A 15 16.20 5.27 9.13
CA LEU A 15 15.64 4.35 8.16
C LEU A 15 15.96 4.82 6.74
N PRO A 16 16.61 4.00 5.89
CA PRO A 16 16.74 4.29 4.47
C PRO A 16 15.35 4.41 3.82
N LEU A 17 15.14 5.45 3.01
CA LEU A 17 13.84 5.75 2.40
C LEU A 17 13.86 5.54 0.90
N PHE A 18 12.82 4.87 0.41
CA PHE A 18 12.55 4.65 -1.01
C PHE A 18 11.28 5.42 -1.41
N PRO A 19 11.40 6.63 -1.96
CA PRO A 19 10.26 7.38 -2.46
C PRO A 19 9.71 6.74 -3.74
N LEU A 20 8.39 6.55 -3.80
CA LEU A 20 7.68 5.93 -4.92
C LEU A 20 6.38 6.68 -5.22
N HIS A 21 5.83 6.52 -6.42
CA HIS A 21 4.48 6.99 -6.76
C HIS A 21 3.36 6.04 -6.33
N THR A 22 3.65 5.16 -5.38
CA THR A 22 2.67 4.22 -4.82
C THR A 22 2.68 4.22 -3.30
N VAL A 23 1.55 3.86 -2.71
CA VAL A 23 1.39 3.71 -1.26
C VAL A 23 1.49 2.24 -0.90
N LEU A 24 2.41 1.90 -0.01
CA LEU A 24 2.53 0.58 0.57
C LEU A 24 1.71 0.50 1.86
N PHE A 25 0.87 -0.52 1.99
CA PHE A 25 0.13 -0.80 3.22
C PHE A 25 0.74 -1.98 3.97
N PRO A 26 0.60 -2.05 5.31
CA PRO A 26 0.94 -3.24 6.09
C PRO A 26 0.29 -4.50 5.51
N GLY A 27 1.07 -5.59 5.40
CA GLY A 27 0.64 -6.85 4.79
C GLY A 27 0.63 -6.88 3.26
N MET A 28 0.79 -5.74 2.58
CA MET A 28 0.82 -5.67 1.11
C MET A 28 2.18 -6.14 0.58
N MET A 29 2.16 -6.99 -0.46
CA MET A 29 3.36 -7.33 -1.22
C MET A 29 3.64 -6.24 -2.26
N LEU A 30 4.91 -5.85 -2.37
CA LEU A 30 5.39 -4.88 -3.36
C LEU A 30 6.61 -5.46 -4.09
N PRO A 31 6.48 -5.87 -5.36
CA PRO A 31 7.61 -6.17 -6.21
C PRO A 31 8.29 -4.88 -6.65
N LEU A 32 9.62 -4.83 -6.60
CA LEU A 32 10.40 -3.68 -7.02
C LEU A 32 11.51 -4.11 -7.98
N HIS A 33 11.77 -3.28 -9.00
CA HIS A 33 12.92 -3.40 -9.86
C HIS A 33 13.91 -2.29 -9.55
N VAL A 34 15.08 -2.66 -9.02
CA VAL A 34 16.12 -1.73 -8.58
C VAL A 34 17.21 -1.67 -9.64
N PHE A 35 17.36 -0.51 -10.28
CA PHE A 35 18.33 -0.28 -11.35
C PHE A 35 19.22 0.95 -11.12
N GLU A 36 18.77 1.95 -10.36
CA GLU A 36 19.55 3.14 -10.05
C GLU A 36 20.67 2.85 -9.05
N GLU A 37 21.86 3.41 -9.27
CA GLU A 37 23.03 3.17 -8.43
C GLU A 37 22.81 3.53 -6.96
N ARG A 38 22.08 4.64 -6.69
CA ARG A 38 21.75 5.04 -5.31
C ARG A 38 20.94 3.99 -4.58
N TYR A 39 19.96 3.40 -5.24
CA TYR A 39 19.10 2.37 -4.63
C TYR A 39 19.75 0.99 -4.62
N LYS A 40 20.65 0.66 -5.55
CA LYS A 40 21.49 -0.55 -5.46
C LYS A 40 22.36 -0.52 -4.21
N ARG A 41 22.97 0.63 -3.89
CA ARG A 41 23.75 0.83 -2.66
C ARG A 41 22.88 0.73 -1.42
N MET A 42 21.74 1.41 -1.41
CA MET A 42 20.78 1.36 -0.32
C MET A 42 20.33 -0.06 -0.01
N ILE A 43 19.86 -0.79 -1.04
CA ILE A 43 19.40 -2.17 -0.87
C ILE A 43 20.55 -3.10 -0.46
N GLY A 44 21.74 -2.89 -0.99
CA GLY A 44 22.94 -3.62 -0.55
C GLY A 44 23.15 -3.48 0.95
N ALA A 45 23.15 -2.24 1.47
CA ALA A 45 23.26 -1.98 2.91
C ALA A 45 22.11 -2.62 3.72
N CYS A 46 20.86 -2.53 3.23
CA CYS A 46 19.72 -3.16 3.90
C CYS A 46 19.85 -4.71 3.95
N LEU A 47 20.38 -5.33 2.90
CA LEU A 47 20.56 -6.78 2.85
C LEU A 47 21.62 -7.29 3.83
N ASP A 48 22.62 -6.46 4.13
CA ASP A 48 23.68 -6.75 5.09
C ASP A 48 23.25 -6.48 6.55
N ASP A 49 22.11 -5.79 6.76
CA ASP A 49 21.53 -5.50 8.07
C ASP A 49 20.21 -6.27 8.29
N ASP A 50 19.13 -5.59 8.58
CA ASP A 50 17.83 -6.16 8.99
C ASP A 50 16.84 -6.38 7.84
N ARG A 51 17.26 -6.08 6.60
CA ARG A 51 16.47 -6.18 5.37
C ARG A 51 15.24 -5.28 5.31
N ARG A 52 15.31 -4.13 5.96
CA ARG A 52 14.22 -3.15 6.02
C ARG A 52 14.61 -1.82 5.40
N PHE A 53 13.61 -1.16 4.82
CA PHE A 53 13.66 0.23 4.37
C PHE A 53 12.25 0.82 4.39
N GLY A 54 12.14 2.14 4.39
CA GLY A 54 10.85 2.84 4.35
C GLY A 54 10.38 3.09 2.93
N VAL A 55 9.16 2.72 2.60
CA VAL A 55 8.48 3.15 1.38
C VAL A 55 7.60 4.34 1.71
N VAL A 56 7.77 5.43 0.95
CA VAL A 56 7.03 6.68 1.12
C VAL A 56 6.47 7.17 -0.21
N LEU A 57 5.25 7.70 -0.19
CA LEU A 57 4.66 8.32 -1.38
C LEU A 57 5.39 9.64 -1.67
N ILE A 58 5.72 9.88 -2.93
CA ILE A 58 6.27 11.16 -3.39
C ILE A 58 5.15 12.23 -3.35
N ARG A 59 5.42 13.34 -2.65
CA ARG A 59 4.56 14.53 -2.62
C ARG A 59 4.85 15.43 -3.80
N SER A 60 6.14 15.64 -4.10
CA SER A 60 6.63 16.41 -5.24
C SER A 60 7.98 15.89 -5.70
N GLY A 61 8.32 16.12 -6.98
CA GLY A 61 9.54 15.60 -7.60
C GLY A 61 9.31 14.32 -8.38
N GLU A 62 10.42 13.63 -8.71
CA GLU A 62 10.43 12.46 -9.59
C GLU A 62 10.96 11.22 -8.88
N GLU A 63 10.40 10.05 -9.23
CA GLU A 63 10.82 8.76 -8.71
C GLU A 63 12.21 8.36 -9.24
N VAL A 64 12.51 8.69 -10.48
CA VAL A 64 13.74 8.30 -11.18
C VAL A 64 14.59 9.53 -11.49
N GLY A 65 15.87 9.47 -11.12
CA GLY A 65 16.90 10.46 -11.51
C GLY A 65 16.84 11.81 -10.81
N GLY A 66 15.75 12.13 -10.09
CA GLY A 66 15.55 13.42 -9.42
C GLY A 66 15.60 13.35 -7.90
N SER A 67 15.44 14.51 -7.27
CA SER A 67 15.11 14.63 -5.84
C SER A 67 13.60 14.49 -5.67
N ALA A 68 13.18 13.71 -4.70
CA ALA A 68 11.79 13.55 -4.33
C ALA A 68 11.55 14.08 -2.92
N GLU A 69 10.48 14.85 -2.75
CA GLU A 69 9.98 15.23 -1.44
C GLU A 69 8.90 14.22 -1.03
N PRO A 70 9.11 13.43 0.02
CA PRO A 70 8.17 12.41 0.43
C PRO A 70 7.02 12.99 1.28
N HIS A 71 5.91 12.24 1.37
CA HIS A 71 4.96 12.39 2.45
C HIS A 71 5.59 11.95 3.78
N ASP A 72 5.09 12.51 4.88
CA ASP A 72 5.67 12.26 6.21
C ASP A 72 5.36 10.86 6.75
N VAL A 73 4.31 10.20 6.24
CA VAL A 73 3.90 8.86 6.68
C VAL A 73 4.18 7.86 5.57
N GLY A 74 4.86 6.78 5.95
CA GLY A 74 5.17 5.65 5.07
C GLY A 74 4.99 4.31 5.77
N THR A 75 5.42 3.25 5.08
CA THR A 75 5.41 1.87 5.58
C THR A 75 6.79 1.24 5.48
N ILE A 76 7.22 0.60 6.55
CA ILE A 76 8.45 -0.21 6.56
C ILE A 76 8.22 -1.40 5.65
N ALA A 77 9.08 -1.55 4.65
CA ALA A 77 9.11 -2.69 3.74
C ALA A 77 10.21 -3.66 4.17
N ARG A 78 9.86 -4.94 4.36
CA ARG A 78 10.84 -6.00 4.58
C ARG A 78 11.10 -6.77 3.30
N ILE A 79 12.36 -6.95 2.94
CA ILE A 79 12.80 -7.73 1.78
C ILE A 79 12.65 -9.22 2.07
N THR A 80 11.76 -9.89 1.33
CA THR A 80 11.48 -11.32 1.46
C THR A 80 12.11 -12.17 0.36
N GLY A 81 12.41 -11.55 -0.79
CA GLY A 81 13.06 -12.22 -1.91
C GLY A 81 13.95 -11.26 -2.70
N VAL A 82 15.05 -11.77 -3.24
CA VAL A 82 15.99 -11.02 -4.07
C VAL A 82 16.39 -11.86 -5.27
N GLY A 83 16.12 -11.35 -6.47
CA GLY A 83 16.65 -11.85 -7.73
C GLY A 83 17.74 -10.90 -8.23
N ARG A 84 18.98 -11.36 -8.29
CA ARG A 84 20.10 -10.56 -8.82
C ARG A 84 20.14 -10.69 -10.35
N LEU A 85 20.32 -9.57 -11.03
CA LEU A 85 20.40 -9.45 -12.48
C LEU A 85 21.77 -8.88 -12.88
N GLU A 86 22.02 -8.83 -14.17
CA GLU A 86 23.25 -8.22 -14.74
C GLU A 86 23.35 -6.75 -14.34
N GLU A 87 24.59 -6.21 -14.34
CA GLU A 87 24.90 -4.82 -13.96
C GLU A 87 24.49 -4.44 -12.54
N GLY A 88 24.37 -5.43 -11.63
CA GLY A 88 23.97 -5.19 -10.24
C GLY A 88 22.50 -4.80 -10.06
N ARG A 89 21.68 -4.89 -11.11
CA ARG A 89 20.22 -4.70 -10.99
C ARG A 89 19.61 -5.81 -10.13
N MET A 90 18.51 -5.51 -9.47
CA MET A 90 17.84 -6.46 -8.60
C MET A 90 16.33 -6.40 -8.76
N ASN A 91 15.69 -7.58 -8.75
CA ASN A 91 14.26 -7.69 -8.52
C ASN A 91 14.04 -8.08 -7.06
N LEU A 92 13.28 -7.27 -6.34
CA LEU A 92 12.95 -7.51 -4.95
C LEU A 92 11.49 -7.93 -4.83
N LEU A 93 11.22 -8.82 -3.89
CA LEU A 93 9.90 -9.02 -3.34
C LEU A 93 9.91 -8.48 -1.91
N THR A 94 9.03 -7.55 -1.62
CA THR A 94 8.93 -6.92 -0.30
C THR A 94 7.52 -7.05 0.27
N VAL A 95 7.41 -6.96 1.59
CA VAL A 95 6.12 -6.95 2.31
C VAL A 95 6.11 -5.76 3.27
N GLY A 96 5.03 -4.99 3.24
CA GLY A 96 4.81 -3.92 4.21
C GLY A 96 4.61 -4.49 5.62
N GLU A 97 5.32 -3.93 6.60
CA GLU A 97 5.21 -4.36 8.00
C GLU A 97 4.42 -3.34 8.82
N GLU A 98 5.04 -2.26 9.23
CA GLU A 98 4.50 -1.27 10.16
C GLU A 98 4.55 0.12 9.53
N ARG A 99 3.63 0.98 9.93
CA ARG A 99 3.63 2.39 9.54
C ARG A 99 4.63 3.16 10.39
N PHE A 100 5.23 4.17 9.77
CA PHE A 100 6.10 5.10 10.43
C PHE A 100 5.80 6.54 10.03
N ARG A 101 6.25 7.47 10.85
CA ARG A 101 6.28 8.90 10.55
C ARG A 101 7.72 9.38 10.49
N ILE A 102 8.04 10.16 9.49
CA ILE A 102 9.32 10.85 9.38
C ILE A 102 9.28 12.04 10.37
N VAL A 103 10.21 12.04 11.30
CA VAL A 103 10.40 13.15 12.25
C VAL A 103 11.35 14.18 11.65
N ARG A 104 12.39 13.70 11.00
CA ARG A 104 13.40 14.53 10.33
C ARG A 104 13.97 13.80 9.13
N LEU A 105 14.10 14.50 8.01
CA LEU A 105 14.84 14.01 6.85
C LEU A 105 16.32 14.35 7.01
N SER A 106 17.16 13.37 6.79
CA SER A 106 18.60 13.53 6.60
C SER A 106 18.88 13.38 5.11
N GLN A 107 19.32 14.46 4.46
CA GLN A 107 19.83 14.38 3.09
C GLN A 107 21.28 13.88 3.15
N GLN A 108 21.44 12.58 3.20
CA GLN A 108 22.73 11.95 3.03
C GLN A 108 22.78 11.33 1.64
N GLU A 109 23.73 11.78 0.87
CA GLU A 109 24.05 11.11 -0.40
C GLU A 109 24.51 9.67 -0.13
N PRO A 110 24.13 8.69 -0.96
CA PRO A 110 23.44 8.86 -2.26
C PRO A 110 21.92 8.68 -2.22
N TYR A 111 21.29 8.40 -1.08
CA TYR A 111 19.85 8.17 -0.93
C TYR A 111 19.30 8.85 0.33
N LEU A 112 17.99 8.99 0.41
CA LEU A 112 17.34 9.60 1.56
C LEU A 112 17.39 8.67 2.78
N VAL A 113 17.66 9.27 3.94
CA VAL A 113 17.53 8.62 5.25
C VAL A 113 16.63 9.49 6.11
N GLY A 114 15.69 8.90 6.79
CA GLY A 114 14.78 9.57 7.72
C GLY A 114 14.97 9.05 9.13
N GLU A 115 15.01 9.96 10.09
CA GLU A 115 14.77 9.64 11.48
C GLU A 115 13.26 9.43 11.66
N VAL A 116 12.85 8.24 12.04
CA VAL A 116 11.45 7.83 12.01
C VAL A 116 10.96 7.36 13.38
N GLU A 117 9.66 7.54 13.60
CA GLU A 117 8.93 6.98 14.72
C GLU A 117 7.82 6.05 14.23
N ARG A 118 7.50 5.01 14.99
CA ARG A 118 6.38 4.11 14.68
C ARG A 118 5.06 4.82 14.91
N ILE A 119 4.09 4.59 14.02
CA ILE A 119 2.71 5.01 14.21
C ILE A 119 1.91 3.84 14.76
N SER A 120 1.34 4.05 15.93
CA SER A 120 0.34 3.13 16.50
C SER A 120 -1.06 3.68 16.27
N ASP A 121 -2.01 2.77 16.00
CA ASP A 121 -3.42 3.15 15.97
C ASP A 121 -3.93 3.48 17.38
N VAL A 122 -4.92 4.35 17.45
CA VAL A 122 -5.64 4.64 18.69
C VAL A 122 -6.30 3.34 19.15
N HIS A 123 -6.23 3.08 20.46
CA HIS A 123 -6.91 1.92 21.03
C HIS A 123 -8.42 2.11 20.94
N GLU A 124 -9.08 1.24 20.19
CA GLU A 124 -10.53 1.21 20.02
C GLU A 124 -11.07 -0.13 20.50
N HIS A 125 -12.27 -0.14 21.08
CA HIS A 125 -12.85 -1.38 21.58
C HIS A 125 -13.34 -2.24 20.41
N PHE A 126 -13.11 -3.54 20.48
CA PHE A 126 -13.46 -4.49 19.42
C PHE A 126 -14.94 -4.40 19.00
N PHE A 127 -15.86 -4.24 19.94
CA PHE A 127 -17.29 -4.12 19.64
C PHE A 127 -17.66 -2.85 18.84
N GLU A 128 -16.83 -1.82 18.87
CA GLU A 128 -17.02 -0.60 18.07
C GLU A 128 -16.56 -0.77 16.64
N LEU A 129 -15.74 -1.79 16.38
CA LEU A 129 -15.17 -2.10 15.08
C LEU A 129 -15.94 -3.19 14.33
N GLU A 130 -16.74 -4.01 15.01
CA GLU A 130 -17.40 -5.19 14.45
C GLU A 130 -18.36 -4.81 13.31
N GLU A 131 -19.31 -3.90 13.58
CA GLU A 131 -20.28 -3.47 12.57
C GLU A 131 -19.61 -2.77 11.36
N PRO A 132 -18.71 -1.79 11.53
CA PRO A 132 -17.98 -1.20 10.40
C PRO A 132 -17.17 -2.23 9.60
N ALA A 133 -16.50 -3.18 10.26
CA ALA A 133 -15.69 -4.18 9.59
C ALA A 133 -16.56 -5.15 8.76
N GLU A 134 -17.69 -5.62 9.30
CA GLU A 134 -18.64 -6.46 8.56
C GLU A 134 -19.19 -5.74 7.32
N ARG A 135 -19.51 -4.46 7.46
CA ARG A 135 -19.99 -3.64 6.37
C ARG A 135 -18.93 -3.45 5.28
N VAL A 136 -17.68 -3.17 5.67
CA VAL A 136 -16.53 -3.11 4.73
C VAL A 136 -16.37 -4.45 4.02
N ALA A 137 -16.39 -5.57 4.76
CA ALA A 137 -16.21 -6.90 4.19
C ALA A 137 -17.28 -7.22 3.13
N ALA A 138 -18.55 -6.92 3.42
CA ALA A 138 -19.66 -7.14 2.48
C ALA A 138 -19.52 -6.30 1.21
N LEU A 139 -19.25 -4.99 1.36
CA LEU A 139 -19.05 -4.08 0.21
C LEU A 139 -17.82 -4.46 -0.60
N PHE A 140 -16.72 -4.80 0.07
CA PHE A 140 -15.50 -5.17 -0.63
C PHE A 140 -15.64 -6.49 -1.40
N ALA A 141 -16.37 -7.47 -0.89
CA ALA A 141 -16.67 -8.70 -1.63
C ALA A 141 -17.40 -8.39 -2.96
N GLU A 142 -18.36 -7.48 -2.94
CA GLU A 142 -19.06 -7.05 -4.15
C GLU A 142 -18.15 -6.24 -5.09
N TYR A 143 -17.39 -5.29 -4.57
CA TYR A 143 -16.39 -4.53 -5.33
C TYR A 143 -15.39 -5.46 -6.03
N TYR A 144 -14.86 -6.44 -5.30
CA TYR A 144 -13.90 -7.41 -5.83
C TYR A 144 -14.53 -8.27 -6.93
N ARG A 145 -15.78 -8.68 -6.75
CA ARG A 145 -16.56 -9.39 -7.77
C ARG A 145 -16.67 -8.57 -9.07
N LEU A 146 -17.07 -7.31 -8.96
CA LEU A 146 -17.25 -6.42 -10.10
C LEU A 146 -15.93 -6.14 -10.83
N THR A 147 -14.86 -5.85 -10.11
CA THR A 147 -13.53 -5.61 -10.68
C THR A 147 -12.96 -6.86 -11.36
N THR A 148 -13.21 -8.06 -10.82
CA THR A 148 -12.83 -9.32 -11.43
C THR A 148 -13.58 -9.55 -12.75
N LEU A 149 -14.87 -9.30 -12.78
CA LEU A 149 -15.69 -9.40 -14.02
C LEU A 149 -15.24 -8.39 -15.09
N MET A 150 -14.87 -7.17 -14.70
CA MET A 150 -14.34 -6.15 -15.60
C MET A 150 -13.05 -6.63 -16.33
N ARG A 151 -12.21 -7.36 -15.60
CA ARG A 151 -10.95 -7.93 -16.12
C ARG A 151 -11.15 -9.23 -16.93
N GLY A 152 -12.40 -9.67 -17.13
CA GLY A 152 -12.71 -10.93 -17.81
C GLY A 152 -12.39 -12.18 -17.00
N GLY A 153 -12.18 -12.03 -15.70
CA GLY A 153 -11.89 -13.13 -14.79
C GLY A 153 -13.13 -13.88 -14.33
N TRP A 154 -12.93 -15.13 -13.86
CA TRP A 154 -13.99 -15.92 -13.24
C TRP A 154 -14.09 -15.56 -11.76
N GLN A 155 -15.33 -15.50 -11.27
CA GLN A 155 -15.61 -15.21 -9.87
C GLN A 155 -15.05 -16.31 -8.96
N ARG A 156 -14.06 -15.98 -8.14
CA ARG A 156 -13.62 -16.78 -7.00
C ARG A 156 -14.06 -16.08 -5.72
N ALA A 157 -14.51 -16.86 -4.73
CA ALA A 157 -14.74 -16.31 -3.41
C ALA A 157 -13.40 -15.75 -2.87
N ILE A 158 -13.44 -14.53 -2.38
CA ILE A 158 -12.29 -13.95 -1.68
C ILE A 158 -12.36 -14.33 -0.20
N ASN A 159 -11.26 -14.83 0.33
CA ASN A 159 -11.17 -15.08 1.77
C ASN A 159 -10.67 -13.80 2.44
N LEU A 160 -11.54 -13.13 3.19
CA LEU A 160 -11.24 -11.88 3.87
C LEU A 160 -10.73 -12.16 5.30
N PRO A 161 -9.76 -11.35 5.78
CA PRO A 161 -9.32 -11.42 7.16
C PRO A 161 -10.48 -11.12 8.12
N ARG A 162 -10.52 -11.85 9.24
CA ARG A 162 -11.48 -11.55 10.33
C ARG A 162 -11.00 -10.40 11.22
N ASP A 163 -9.71 -10.17 11.25
CA ASP A 163 -9.10 -9.07 11.97
C ASP A 163 -9.40 -7.74 11.26
N PRO A 164 -10.07 -6.77 11.91
CA PRO A 164 -10.49 -5.53 11.27
C PRO A 164 -9.34 -4.68 10.73
N ASP A 165 -8.18 -4.67 11.39
CA ASP A 165 -7.02 -3.90 10.95
C ASP A 165 -6.44 -4.49 9.65
N ARG A 166 -6.25 -5.81 9.61
CA ARG A 166 -5.80 -6.51 8.40
C ARG A 166 -6.81 -6.37 7.26
N LEU A 167 -8.11 -6.38 7.56
CA LEU A 167 -9.16 -6.17 6.56
C LEU A 167 -9.04 -4.78 5.96
N ALA A 168 -8.94 -3.74 6.79
CA ALA A 168 -8.83 -2.35 6.32
C ALA A 168 -7.60 -2.16 5.43
N TYR A 169 -6.41 -2.64 5.82
CA TYR A 169 -5.23 -2.54 4.97
C TYR A 169 -5.36 -3.33 3.65
N LEU A 170 -5.97 -4.51 3.69
CA LEU A 170 -6.25 -5.27 2.47
C LEU A 170 -7.14 -4.49 1.51
N VAL A 171 -8.22 -3.90 2.02
CA VAL A 171 -9.18 -3.11 1.25
C VAL A 171 -8.52 -1.87 0.67
N ALA A 172 -7.82 -1.08 1.49
CA ALA A 172 -7.10 0.11 1.05
C ALA A 172 -6.05 -0.21 -0.04
N ALA A 173 -5.33 -1.32 0.08
CA ALA A 173 -4.36 -1.78 -0.91
C ALA A 173 -5.02 -2.10 -2.26
N GLN A 174 -6.19 -2.75 -2.25
CA GLN A 174 -6.89 -3.25 -3.45
C GLN A 174 -7.82 -2.21 -4.10
N LEU A 175 -8.22 -1.16 -3.39
CA LEU A 175 -9.03 -0.09 -3.94
C LEU A 175 -8.31 0.58 -5.13
N GLN A 176 -9.04 0.74 -6.24
CA GLN A 176 -8.59 1.54 -7.38
C GLN A 176 -8.91 3.01 -7.09
N ALA A 177 -8.03 3.66 -6.32
CA ALA A 177 -8.18 5.04 -5.90
C ALA A 177 -6.89 5.83 -6.18
N PRO A 178 -6.95 7.15 -6.35
CA PRO A 178 -5.78 8.01 -6.46
C PRO A 178 -4.82 7.82 -5.28
N ALA A 179 -3.51 7.97 -5.54
CA ALA A 179 -2.48 7.80 -4.50
C ALA A 179 -2.72 8.71 -3.28
N ALA A 180 -3.20 9.93 -3.48
CA ALA A 180 -3.55 10.85 -2.39
C ALA A 180 -4.67 10.32 -1.48
N VAL A 181 -5.67 9.63 -2.04
CA VAL A 181 -6.73 8.97 -1.25
C VAL A 181 -6.17 7.80 -0.47
N LYS A 182 -5.33 6.98 -1.10
CA LYS A 182 -4.63 5.87 -0.40
C LYS A 182 -3.72 6.39 0.71
N GLN A 183 -3.00 7.47 0.46
CA GLN A 183 -2.15 8.11 1.46
C GLN A 183 -2.97 8.59 2.66
N SER A 184 -4.12 9.21 2.44
CA SER A 184 -4.99 9.62 3.53
C SER A 184 -5.49 8.44 4.39
N LEU A 185 -5.76 7.28 3.78
CA LEU A 185 -6.11 6.07 4.53
C LEU A 185 -4.92 5.53 5.34
N LEU A 186 -3.70 5.59 4.79
CA LEU A 186 -2.49 5.18 5.50
C LEU A 186 -2.20 6.07 6.72
N GLU A 187 -2.48 7.37 6.62
CA GLU A 187 -2.24 8.37 7.67
C GLU A 187 -3.25 8.30 8.83
N MET A 188 -4.43 7.71 8.61
CA MET A 188 -5.45 7.58 9.66
C MET A 188 -4.96 6.68 10.80
N THR A 189 -5.04 7.17 12.03
CA THR A 189 -4.70 6.43 13.25
C THR A 189 -5.92 5.82 13.95
N SER A 190 -7.13 6.20 13.59
CA SER A 190 -8.37 5.56 14.03
C SER A 190 -8.78 4.51 13.03
N LEU A 191 -8.80 3.24 13.44
CA LEU A 191 -9.23 2.13 12.60
C LEU A 191 -10.71 2.25 12.22
N ARG A 192 -11.54 2.66 13.17
CA ARG A 192 -12.96 2.92 12.93
C ARG A 192 -13.17 3.94 11.81
N LYS A 193 -12.49 5.11 11.89
CA LYS A 193 -12.59 6.14 10.83
C LYS A 193 -12.07 5.64 9.49
N ARG A 194 -11.03 4.80 9.48
CA ARG A 194 -10.51 4.17 8.27
C ARG A 194 -11.56 3.27 7.63
N LEU A 195 -12.19 2.39 8.41
CA LEU A 195 -13.29 1.52 7.95
C LEU A 195 -14.49 2.32 7.45
N GLU A 196 -14.93 3.35 8.18
CA GLU A 196 -16.01 4.24 7.75
C GLU A 196 -15.67 4.91 6.40
N ARG A 197 -14.43 5.39 6.24
CA ARG A 197 -13.98 5.97 4.98
C ARG A 197 -13.95 4.98 3.83
N GLU A 198 -13.58 3.75 4.09
CA GLU A 198 -13.62 2.65 3.10
C GLU A 198 -15.04 2.31 2.67
N VAL A 199 -16.00 2.33 3.59
CA VAL A 199 -17.44 2.20 3.27
C VAL A 199 -17.87 3.28 2.28
N ASP A 200 -17.50 4.54 2.52
CA ASP A 200 -17.83 5.64 1.62
C ASP A 200 -17.22 5.45 0.22
N LEU A 201 -15.93 5.10 0.17
CA LEU A 201 -15.23 4.88 -1.09
C LEU A 201 -15.82 3.71 -1.89
N LEU A 202 -16.12 2.60 -1.23
CA LEU A 202 -16.76 1.46 -1.86
C LEU A 202 -18.20 1.78 -2.30
N GLY A 203 -18.92 2.56 -1.49
CA GLY A 203 -20.28 3.03 -1.80
C GLY A 203 -20.35 3.86 -3.08
N VAL A 204 -19.29 4.58 -3.43
CA VAL A 204 -19.18 5.33 -4.70
C VAL A 204 -18.67 4.43 -5.84
N ALA A 205 -17.72 3.56 -5.56
CA ALA A 205 -17.08 2.74 -6.59
C ALA A 205 -18.00 1.64 -7.15
N ILE A 206 -18.82 1.00 -6.30
CA ILE A 206 -19.69 -0.12 -6.69
C ILE A 206 -20.74 0.29 -7.73
N PRO A 207 -21.54 1.35 -7.54
CA PRO A 207 -22.47 1.81 -8.56
C PRO A 207 -21.79 2.13 -9.89
N THR A 208 -20.68 2.86 -9.85
CA THR A 208 -19.90 3.23 -11.03
C THR A 208 -19.44 1.99 -11.82
N LEU A 209 -18.87 0.99 -11.15
CA LEU A 209 -18.46 -0.27 -11.78
C LEU A 209 -19.64 -1.04 -12.35
N THR A 210 -20.78 -1.02 -11.68
CA THR A 210 -22.01 -1.69 -12.13
C THR A 210 -22.52 -1.07 -13.45
N GLU A 211 -22.56 0.26 -13.54
CA GLU A 211 -22.94 0.97 -14.75
C GLU A 211 -22.00 0.71 -15.91
N LEU A 212 -20.68 0.73 -15.66
CA LEU A 212 -19.66 0.42 -16.66
C LEU A 212 -19.83 -1.01 -17.21
N LEU A 213 -20.07 -2.00 -16.36
CA LEU A 213 -20.32 -3.38 -16.77
C LEU A 213 -21.60 -3.52 -17.60
N GLN A 214 -22.67 -2.83 -17.21
CA GLN A 214 -23.93 -2.84 -17.98
C GLN A 214 -23.74 -2.20 -19.34
N SER A 215 -23.06 -1.08 -19.45
CA SER A 215 -22.76 -0.39 -20.70
C SER A 215 -21.92 -1.26 -21.64
N ALA A 216 -20.87 -1.89 -21.12
CA ALA A 216 -20.03 -2.82 -21.88
C ALA A 216 -20.81 -4.03 -22.42
N ARG A 217 -21.77 -4.56 -21.63
CA ARG A 217 -22.65 -5.65 -22.08
C ARG A 217 -23.60 -5.20 -23.20
N ARG A 218 -24.21 -4.02 -23.10
CA ARG A 218 -25.10 -3.46 -24.14
C ARG A 218 -24.35 -3.29 -25.46
N GLN A 219 -23.14 -2.73 -25.44
CA GLN A 219 -22.33 -2.53 -26.64
C GLN A 219 -21.97 -3.85 -27.34
N ARG A 220 -21.69 -4.92 -26.61
CA ARG A 220 -21.44 -6.25 -27.19
C ARG A 220 -22.69 -6.82 -27.88
N HIS A 221 -23.88 -6.59 -27.35
CA HIS A 221 -25.12 -7.09 -27.96
C HIS A 221 -25.55 -6.28 -29.20
N THR A 222 -25.23 -4.98 -29.27
CA THR A 222 -25.52 -4.15 -30.45
C THR A 222 -24.55 -4.40 -31.61
N GLY A 223 -23.31 -4.86 -31.33
CA GLY A 223 -22.33 -5.19 -32.36
C GLY A 223 -22.58 -6.50 -33.13
N PHE A 224 -23.41 -7.40 -32.62
CA PHE A 224 -23.78 -8.66 -33.29
C PHE A 224 -25.04 -8.53 -34.17
N GLY A 225 -25.70 -7.38 -34.23
CA GLY A 225 -26.94 -7.14 -34.99
C GLY A 225 -26.76 -6.58 -36.39
N VAL A 226 -25.55 -6.41 -36.91
CA VAL A 226 -25.27 -5.77 -38.21
C VAL A 226 -24.53 -6.69 -39.18
N LEU A 227 -24.86 -7.97 -39.16
CA LEU A 227 -24.44 -8.93 -40.22
C LEU A 227 -25.65 -9.77 -40.59
N ASN A 228 -26.58 -9.18 -41.31
CA ASN A 228 -27.53 -9.87 -42.20
C ASN A 228 -27.75 -8.98 -43.43
#